data_53b9d726f6dae26fdba78145ec054490
#
_entry.id   53b9d726f6dae26fdba78145ec054490
#
_cell.length_a   1.000
_cell.length_b   1.000
_cell.length_c   1.000
_cell.angle_alpha   90.00
_cell.angle_beta   90.00
_cell.angle_gamma   90.00
#
_symmetry.space_group_name_H-M   'P 1'
#
loop_
_entity.id
_entity.type
_entity.pdbx_description
1 polymer ?
#
loop_
_entity_poly.entity_id
_entity_poly.type
_entity_poly.pdbx_seq_one_letter_code
_entity_poly.pdbx_strand_id
1 'polypeptide(L)'
;MKKIIITIDGYSSCGKSTLARQLAAELNYTFIDSGAMYRAITLYFLRNHVNWNNAATVASALKKISLEFVFNPAKGSSDMYMNGENVEVMIREMLISENVSAIAAIAEVRTFAVAQ
;
A
#
# COMPACT_ATOMS: atom_id res chain seq x y z
N MET A 1 15.47 8.54 19.26
CA MET A 1 15.57 7.15 18.81
C MET A 1 15.45 7.04 17.30
N LYS A 2 16.32 6.30 16.69
CA LYS A 2 16.34 6.17 15.24
C LYS A 2 15.37 5.09 14.79
N LYS A 3 14.45 5.43 13.89
CA LYS A 3 13.54 4.47 13.31
C LYS A 3 14.08 3.97 11.99
N ILE A 4 14.00 2.67 11.78
CA ILE A 4 14.38 2.03 10.52
C ILE A 4 13.11 1.50 9.87
N ILE A 5 13.00 1.73 8.57
CA ILE A 5 11.87 1.26 7.79
C ILE A 5 12.26 -0.02 7.09
N ILE A 6 11.48 -1.08 7.32
CA ILE A 6 11.67 -2.36 6.64
C ILE A 6 10.69 -2.44 5.50
N THR A 7 11.19 -2.58 4.27
CA THR A 7 10.37 -2.69 3.07
C THR A 7 10.43 -4.10 2.52
N ILE A 8 9.26 -4.69 2.30
CA ILE A 8 9.13 -6.01 1.70
C ILE A 8 8.48 -5.85 0.33
N ASP A 9 9.22 -6.18 -0.72
CA ASP A 9 8.75 -6.05 -2.10
C ASP A 9 8.52 -7.39 -2.76
N GLY A 10 7.46 -7.49 -3.52
CA GLY A 10 7.26 -8.51 -4.53
C GLY A 10 7.03 -9.94 -4.08
N TYR A 11 7.01 -10.23 -2.80
CA TYR A 11 6.82 -11.58 -2.32
C TYR A 11 5.51 -11.72 -1.58
N SER A 12 4.71 -12.63 -2.06
CA SER A 12 3.45 -12.99 -1.41
C SER A 12 3.56 -14.30 -0.64
N SER A 13 4.75 -14.84 -0.43
CA SER A 13 4.89 -16.09 0.28
C SER A 13 4.58 -15.92 1.76
N CYS A 14 3.86 -16.88 2.31
CA CYS A 14 3.23 -16.78 3.62
C CYS A 14 4.15 -16.49 4.79
N GLY A 15 5.32 -17.03 4.86
CA GLY A 15 6.17 -16.88 6.04
C GLY A 15 6.91 -15.56 6.14
N LYS A 16 7.23 -14.94 5.01
CA LYS A 16 8.08 -13.75 4.99
C LYS A 16 7.41 -12.51 5.56
N SER A 17 6.17 -12.28 5.18
CA SER A 17 5.44 -11.11 5.66
C SER A 17 5.21 -11.17 7.16
N THR A 18 4.85 -12.34 7.67
CA THR A 18 4.64 -12.53 9.10
C THR A 18 5.92 -12.32 9.90
N LEU A 19 7.03 -12.88 9.42
CA LEU A 19 8.32 -12.74 10.08
C LEU A 19 8.78 -11.30 10.12
N ALA A 20 8.61 -10.57 9.00
CA ALA A 20 8.99 -9.17 8.92
C ALA A 20 8.18 -8.31 9.89
N ARG A 21 6.89 -8.60 10.04
CA ARG A 21 6.03 -7.88 10.99
C ARG A 21 6.46 -8.10 12.42
N GLN A 22 6.78 -9.34 12.79
CA GLN A 22 7.26 -9.67 14.13
C GLN A 22 8.58 -8.99 14.42
N LEU A 23 9.50 -9.02 13.48
CA LEU A 23 10.80 -8.39 13.61
C LEU A 23 10.67 -6.89 13.78
N ALA A 24 9.81 -6.24 12.98
CA ALA A 24 9.60 -4.81 13.07
C ALA A 24 9.03 -4.42 14.43
N ALA A 25 8.09 -5.20 14.95
CA ALA A 25 7.50 -4.95 16.26
C ALA A 25 8.54 -5.04 17.38
N GLU A 26 9.39 -6.06 17.34
CA GLU A 26 10.42 -6.27 18.36
C GLU A 26 11.50 -5.19 18.33
N LEU A 27 11.82 -4.67 17.17
CA LEU A 27 12.89 -3.69 16.97
C LEU A 27 12.43 -2.25 16.90
N ASN A 28 11.13 -2.00 17.09
CA ASN A 28 10.54 -0.67 16.93
C ASN A 28 10.72 -0.09 15.53
N TYR A 29 10.75 -0.94 14.53
CA TYR A 29 10.81 -0.52 13.14
C TYR A 29 9.42 -0.37 12.58
N THR A 30 9.26 0.50 11.58
CA THR A 30 8.02 0.62 10.84
C THR A 30 8.06 -0.38 9.68
N PHE A 31 7.08 -1.30 9.67
CA PHE A 31 6.92 -2.24 8.57
C PHE A 31 6.16 -1.55 7.43
N ILE A 32 6.76 -1.52 6.25
CA ILE A 32 6.14 -0.96 5.04
C ILE A 32 5.82 -2.11 4.11
N ASP A 33 4.53 -2.29 3.81
CA ASP A 33 4.05 -3.28 2.85
C ASP A 33 3.73 -2.55 1.55
N SER A 34 4.63 -2.60 0.59
CA SER A 34 4.43 -1.93 -0.70
C SER A 34 3.23 -2.51 -1.45
N GLY A 35 2.95 -3.79 -1.27
CA GLY A 35 1.75 -4.40 -1.84
C GLY A 35 0.47 -3.74 -1.36
N ALA A 36 0.40 -3.41 -0.08
CA ALA A 36 -0.76 -2.70 0.47
C ALA A 36 -0.90 -1.31 -0.14
N MET A 37 0.21 -0.62 -0.40
CA MET A 37 0.18 0.69 -1.05
C MET A 37 -0.40 0.61 -2.45
N TYR A 38 0.06 -0.36 -3.25
CA TYR A 38 -0.47 -0.55 -4.60
C TYR A 38 -1.95 -0.91 -4.58
N ARG A 39 -2.37 -1.72 -3.61
CA ARG A 39 -3.78 -2.08 -3.46
C ARG A 39 -4.64 -0.89 -3.09
N ALA A 40 -4.15 0.00 -2.23
CA ALA A 40 -4.87 1.22 -1.88
C ALA A 40 -5.02 2.16 -3.09
N ILE A 41 -3.96 2.31 -3.88
CA ILE A 41 -4.03 3.09 -5.11
C ILE A 41 -5.04 2.48 -6.08
N THR A 42 -5.03 1.15 -6.22
CA THR A 42 -6.01 0.43 -7.04
C THR A 42 -7.43 0.72 -6.59
N LEU A 43 -7.66 0.67 -5.28
CA LEU A 43 -8.97 0.99 -4.71
C LEU A 43 -9.43 2.39 -5.10
N TYR A 44 -8.54 3.38 -5.00
CA TYR A 44 -8.86 4.75 -5.38
C TYR A 44 -9.24 4.83 -6.86
N PHE A 45 -8.45 4.19 -7.72
CA PHE A 45 -8.71 4.20 -9.16
C PHE A 45 -10.06 3.57 -9.49
N LEU A 46 -10.41 2.46 -8.85
CA LEU A 46 -11.69 1.80 -9.09
C LEU A 46 -12.87 2.62 -8.55
N ARG A 47 -12.73 3.20 -7.37
CA ARG A 47 -13.78 4.03 -6.77
C ARG A 47 -14.11 5.27 -7.60
N ASN A 48 -13.09 5.84 -8.23
CA ASN A 48 -13.22 7.11 -8.93
C ASN A 48 -13.20 6.95 -10.45
N HIS A 49 -13.28 5.72 -10.94
CA HIS A 49 -13.33 5.41 -12.38
C HIS A 49 -12.16 6.06 -13.13
N VAL A 50 -10.98 6.01 -12.55
CA VAL A 50 -9.77 6.58 -13.14
C VAL A 50 -9.36 5.75 -14.35
N ASN A 51 -9.15 6.41 -15.50
CA ASN A 51 -8.61 5.74 -16.68
C ASN A 51 -7.09 5.62 -16.54
N TRP A 52 -6.60 4.46 -16.10
CA TRP A 52 -5.17 4.27 -15.88
C TRP A 52 -4.38 3.98 -17.14
N ASN A 53 -5.03 3.97 -18.28
CA ASN A 53 -4.35 3.90 -19.57
C ASN A 53 -3.96 5.30 -20.09
N ASN A 54 -4.29 6.35 -19.34
CA ASN A 54 -3.98 7.73 -19.69
C ASN A 54 -3.08 8.33 -18.61
N ALA A 55 -1.86 8.69 -18.97
CA ALA A 55 -0.87 9.19 -18.01
C ALA A 55 -1.33 10.47 -17.30
N ALA A 56 -2.05 11.35 -18.00
CA ALA A 56 -2.53 12.59 -17.42
C ALA A 56 -3.58 12.33 -16.32
N THR A 57 -4.51 11.40 -16.56
CA THR A 57 -5.50 11.07 -15.54
C THR A 57 -4.88 10.35 -14.36
N VAL A 58 -3.89 9.50 -14.60
CA VAL A 58 -3.14 8.85 -13.53
C VAL A 58 -2.43 9.88 -12.65
N ALA A 59 -1.69 10.81 -13.28
CA ALA A 59 -0.97 11.84 -12.54
C ALA A 59 -1.91 12.71 -11.70
N SER A 60 -3.05 13.09 -12.28
CA SER A 60 -4.05 13.89 -11.58
C SER A 60 -4.63 13.14 -10.38
N ALA A 61 -4.93 11.85 -10.56
CA ALA A 61 -5.47 11.03 -9.48
C ALA A 61 -4.45 10.85 -8.34
N LEU A 62 -3.19 10.60 -8.66
CA LEU A 62 -2.15 10.40 -7.66
C LEU A 62 -1.96 11.62 -6.76
N LYS A 63 -2.16 12.81 -7.29
CA LYS A 63 -2.07 14.05 -6.49
C LYS A 63 -3.15 14.12 -5.41
N LYS A 64 -4.22 13.37 -5.54
CA LYS A 64 -5.35 13.37 -4.61
C LYS A 64 -5.28 12.22 -3.61
N ILE A 65 -4.25 11.39 -3.69
CA ILE A 65 -4.09 10.22 -2.82
C ILE A 65 -3.05 10.51 -1.76
N SER A 66 -3.43 10.32 -0.49
CA SER A 66 -2.51 10.36 0.63
C SER A 66 -2.58 9.01 1.34
N LEU A 67 -1.45 8.33 1.44
CA LEU A 67 -1.35 7.02 2.06
C LEU A 67 -0.60 7.11 3.38
N GLU A 68 -1.07 6.36 4.38
CA GLU A 68 -0.45 6.33 5.68
C GLU A 68 -0.60 4.95 6.29
N PHE A 69 0.46 4.45 6.92
CA PHE A 69 0.39 3.24 7.74
C PHE A 69 0.19 3.66 9.19
N VAL A 70 -0.89 3.18 9.80
CA VAL A 70 -1.21 3.49 11.19
C VAL A 70 -1.10 2.21 12.01
N PHE A 71 -0.22 2.20 13.00
CA PHE A 71 -0.01 1.02 13.83
C PHE A 71 -1.27 0.69 14.62
N ASN A 72 -1.65 -0.58 14.58
CA ASN A 72 -2.81 -1.10 15.32
C ASN A 72 -2.30 -2.05 16.40
N PRO A 73 -2.27 -1.63 17.67
CA PRO A 73 -1.74 -2.47 18.75
C PRO A 73 -2.50 -3.78 18.94
N ALA A 74 -3.80 -3.77 18.63
CA ALA A 74 -4.62 -4.99 18.77
C ALA A 74 -4.16 -6.11 17.83
N LYS A 75 -3.56 -5.75 16.69
CA LYS A 75 -3.08 -6.71 15.69
C LYS A 75 -1.57 -6.90 15.73
N GLY A 76 -0.84 -5.96 16.34
CA GLY A 76 0.61 -5.95 16.27
C GLY A 76 1.16 -5.60 14.89
N SER A 77 0.36 -4.96 14.05
CA SER A 77 0.76 -4.55 12.70
C SER A 77 0.06 -3.25 12.32
N SER A 78 0.47 -2.66 11.19
CA SER A 78 -0.12 -1.41 10.73
C SER A 78 -1.28 -1.65 9.79
N ASP A 79 -2.26 -0.74 9.86
CA ASP A 79 -3.37 -0.70 8.91
C ASP A 79 -3.08 0.36 7.85
N MET A 80 -3.53 0.09 6.62
CA MET A 80 -3.43 1.07 5.53
C MET A 80 -4.57 2.07 5.62
N TYR A 81 -4.20 3.35 5.66
CA TYR A 81 -5.14 4.46 5.57
C TYR A 81 -4.93 5.20 4.26
N MET A 82 -6.02 5.55 3.61
CA MET A 82 -6.01 6.34 2.40
C MET A 82 -6.93 7.54 2.61
N ASN A 83 -6.35 8.74 2.51
CA ASN A 83 -7.07 10.00 2.71
C ASN A 83 -7.85 10.03 4.05
N GLY A 84 -7.23 9.49 5.10
CA GLY A 84 -7.83 9.47 6.43
C GLY A 84 -8.80 8.33 6.68
N GLU A 85 -9.02 7.47 5.70
CA GLU A 85 -9.94 6.34 5.81
C GLU A 85 -9.15 5.04 5.98
N ASN A 86 -9.54 4.21 6.95
CA ASN A 86 -8.96 2.88 7.11
C ASN A 86 -9.49 1.98 5.99
N VAL A 87 -8.61 1.60 5.07
CA VAL A 87 -8.98 0.77 3.92
C VAL A 87 -8.38 -0.63 4.00
N GLU A 88 -7.84 -1.01 5.16
CA GLU A 88 -7.13 -2.27 5.32
C GLU A 88 -7.93 -3.49 4.89
N VAL A 89 -9.21 -3.54 5.23
CA VAL A 89 -10.08 -4.66 4.84
C VAL A 89 -10.42 -4.59 3.35
N MET A 90 -10.76 -3.41 2.87
CA MET A 90 -11.20 -3.21 1.48
C MET A 90 -10.12 -3.55 0.46
N ILE A 91 -8.86 -3.27 0.78
CA ILE A 91 -7.78 -3.55 -0.16
C ILE A 91 -7.48 -5.03 -0.32
N ARG A 92 -8.09 -5.88 0.50
CA ARG A 92 -7.93 -7.34 0.40
C ARG A 92 -9.02 -7.99 -0.43
N GLU A 93 -10.00 -7.24 -0.91
CA GLU A 93 -11.10 -7.78 -1.72
C GLU A 93 -10.60 -8.26 -3.09
N MET A 94 -11.33 -9.22 -3.66
CA MET A 94 -10.94 -9.86 -4.91
C MET A 94 -10.80 -8.88 -6.07
N LEU A 95 -11.72 -7.92 -6.17
CA LEU A 95 -11.68 -6.92 -7.24
C LEU A 95 -10.37 -6.14 -7.24
N ILE A 96 -9.86 -5.82 -6.06
CA ILE A 96 -8.55 -5.16 -5.93
C ILE A 96 -7.44 -6.10 -6.38
N SER A 97 -7.46 -7.35 -5.92
CA SER A 97 -6.44 -8.34 -6.30
C SER A 97 -6.39 -8.60 -7.79
N GLU A 98 -7.53 -8.56 -8.46
CA GLU A 98 -7.61 -8.76 -9.92
C GLU A 98 -6.99 -7.62 -10.72
N ASN A 99 -6.96 -6.41 -10.17
CA ASN A 99 -6.52 -5.21 -10.90
C ASN A 99 -5.18 -4.65 -10.45
N VAL A 100 -4.68 -5.08 -9.30
CA VAL A 100 -3.49 -4.47 -8.70
C VAL A 100 -2.25 -4.62 -9.58
N SER A 101 -2.10 -5.75 -10.27
CA SER A 101 -0.92 -5.98 -11.11
C SER A 101 -0.82 -4.99 -12.25
N ALA A 102 -1.94 -4.68 -12.90
CA ALA A 102 -1.98 -3.71 -13.99
C ALA A 102 -1.59 -2.32 -13.49
N ILE A 103 -2.07 -1.94 -12.32
CA ILE A 103 -1.81 -0.61 -11.76
C ILE A 103 -0.39 -0.52 -11.22
N ALA A 104 0.11 -1.57 -10.58
CA ALA A 104 1.49 -1.60 -10.07
C ALA A 104 2.53 -1.57 -11.19
N ALA A 105 2.16 -1.92 -12.42
CA ALA A 105 3.06 -1.86 -13.57
C ALA A 105 3.23 -0.44 -14.13
N ILE A 106 2.37 0.50 -13.72
CA ILE A 106 2.41 1.88 -14.22
C ILE A 106 3.56 2.63 -13.58
N ALA A 107 4.43 3.23 -14.40
CA ALA A 107 5.63 3.90 -13.90
C ALA A 107 5.33 5.03 -12.91
N GLU A 108 4.33 5.84 -13.19
CA GLU A 108 3.92 6.95 -12.33
C GLU A 108 3.45 6.46 -10.96
N VAL A 109 2.72 5.33 -10.95
CA VAL A 109 2.23 4.74 -9.70
C VAL A 109 3.40 4.22 -8.87
N ARG A 110 4.37 3.57 -9.51
CA ARG A 110 5.55 3.06 -8.81
C ARG A 110 6.37 4.19 -8.21
N THR A 111 6.57 5.25 -8.96
CA THR A 111 7.29 6.43 -8.47
C THR A 111 6.57 7.05 -7.26
N PHE A 112 5.25 7.16 -7.34
CA PHE A 112 4.44 7.68 -6.25
C PHE A 112 4.58 6.81 -4.99
N ALA A 113 4.48 5.49 -5.14
CA ALA A 113 4.56 4.57 -4.01
C ALA A 113 5.92 4.65 -3.30
N VAL A 114 7.00 4.76 -4.05
CA VAL A 114 8.34 4.86 -3.48
C VAL A 114 8.51 6.18 -2.73
N ALA A 115 7.85 7.25 -3.17
CA ALA A 115 7.96 8.57 -2.55
C ALA A 115 7.15 8.69 -1.26
N GLN A 116 6.23 7.79 -0.99
CA GLN A 116 5.47 7.81 0.25
C GLN A 116 6.30 7.25 1.41
#